data_271f79b634c17cae74fac6d62d691804
#
_entry.id   271f79b634c17cae74fac6d62d691804
#
_cell.length_a   1.000
_cell.length_b   1.000
_cell.length_c   1.000
_cell.angle_alpha   90.00
_cell.angle_beta   90.00
_cell.angle_gamma   90.00
#
_symmetry.space_group_name_H-M   'P 1'
#
loop_
_entity.id
_entity.type
_entity.pdbx_description
1 polymer ?
#
loop_
_entity_poly.entity_id
_entity_poly.type
_entity_poly.pdbx_seq_one_letter_code
_entity_poly.pdbx_strand_id
1 'polypeptide(L)'
;MNRTVTIEASVRFGDELADVLRTYQEQQNISDPELADRAGIDRKTLIRIRKGLLPNTGIMIAILNELGLELTIVKKKSRKAVRND
;
A
#
# COMPACT_ATOMS: atom_id res chain seq x y z
N MET A 1 -1.60 -15.42 8.77
CA MET A 1 -2.74 -15.31 7.86
C MET A 1 -2.81 -13.92 7.27
N ASN A 2 -2.94 -13.86 5.97
CA ASN A 2 -2.96 -12.56 5.29
C ASN A 2 -4.34 -11.94 5.32
N ARG A 3 -4.34 -10.61 5.36
CA ARG A 3 -5.58 -9.86 5.23
C ARG A 3 -5.60 -9.13 3.92
N THR A 4 -6.79 -8.95 3.41
CA THR A 4 -6.98 -8.18 2.18
C THR A 4 -7.40 -6.76 2.57
N VAL A 5 -6.69 -5.80 2.04
CA VAL A 5 -7.02 -4.39 2.22
C VAL A 5 -7.44 -3.85 0.87
N THR A 6 -8.60 -3.20 0.84
CA THR A 6 -9.10 -2.63 -0.40
C THR A 6 -8.87 -1.12 -0.41
N ILE A 7 -8.15 -0.66 -1.41
CA ILE A 7 -7.93 0.76 -1.63
C ILE A 7 -8.40 1.07 -3.03
N GLU A 8 -9.33 2.00 -3.14
CA GLU A 8 -9.82 2.39 -4.45
C GLU A 8 -8.83 3.34 -5.12
N ALA A 9 -8.61 3.12 -6.40
CA ALA A 9 -7.74 3.99 -7.18
C ALA A 9 -8.36 5.38 -7.22
N SER A 10 -7.67 6.35 -6.67
CA SER A 10 -8.15 7.71 -6.57
C SER A 10 -6.97 8.64 -6.43
N VAL A 11 -7.25 9.93 -6.40
CA VAL A 11 -6.19 10.92 -6.19
C VAL A 11 -5.61 10.83 -4.79
N ARG A 12 -6.28 10.13 -3.88
CA ARG A 12 -5.82 9.97 -2.51
C ARG A 12 -5.18 8.61 -2.24
N PHE A 13 -4.91 7.87 -3.28
CA PHE A 13 -4.38 6.52 -3.11
C PHE A 13 -3.10 6.49 -2.27
N GLY A 14 -2.20 7.45 -2.51
CA GLY A 14 -0.97 7.52 -1.73
C GLY A 14 -1.22 7.75 -0.25
N ASP A 15 -2.16 8.62 0.08
CA ASP A 15 -2.51 8.89 1.47
C ASP A 15 -3.14 7.67 2.12
N GLU A 16 -3.99 6.98 1.39
CA GLU A 16 -4.64 5.79 1.90
C GLU A 16 -3.64 4.67 2.14
N LEU A 17 -2.67 4.53 1.24
CA LEU A 17 -1.61 3.55 1.44
C LEU A 17 -0.81 3.87 2.70
N ALA A 18 -0.48 5.14 2.91
CA ALA A 18 0.25 5.56 4.10
C ALA A 18 -0.54 5.20 5.37
N ASP A 19 -1.85 5.42 5.36
CA ASP A 19 -2.70 5.09 6.51
C ASP A 19 -2.74 3.58 6.76
N VAL A 20 -2.84 2.79 5.70
CA VAL A 20 -2.82 1.33 5.83
C VAL A 20 -1.52 0.87 6.48
N LEU A 21 -0.39 1.39 6.01
CA LEU A 21 0.90 1.00 6.58
C LEU A 21 0.98 1.37 8.05
N ARG A 22 0.58 2.59 8.38
CA ARG A 22 0.62 3.03 9.78
C ARG A 22 -0.21 2.12 10.66
N THR A 23 -1.43 1.82 10.24
CA THR A 23 -2.34 0.99 11.02
C THR A 23 -1.76 -0.40 11.28
N TYR A 24 -1.27 -1.06 10.23
CA TYR A 24 -0.80 -2.43 10.38
C TYR A 24 0.57 -2.51 11.04
N GLN A 25 1.42 -1.50 10.86
CA GLN A 25 2.67 -1.43 11.61
C GLN A 25 2.41 -1.29 13.10
N GLU A 26 1.44 -0.46 13.46
CA GLU A 26 1.10 -0.29 14.88
C GLU A 26 0.52 -1.57 15.46
N GLN A 27 -0.37 -2.22 14.74
CA GLN A 27 -0.97 -3.46 15.21
C GLN A 27 0.08 -4.54 15.42
N GLN A 28 1.09 -4.59 14.58
CA GLN A 28 2.12 -5.62 14.63
C GLN A 28 3.38 -5.17 15.34
N ASN A 29 3.39 -3.92 15.79
CA ASN A 29 4.53 -3.35 16.50
C ASN A 29 5.82 -3.43 15.69
N ILE A 30 5.74 -3.04 14.43
CA ILE A 30 6.87 -3.02 13.51
C ILE A 30 7.27 -1.59 13.23
N SER A 31 8.53 -1.23 13.52
CA SER A 31 9.03 0.10 13.26
C SER A 31 9.35 0.31 11.78
N ASP A 32 9.51 1.58 11.38
CA ASP A 32 9.90 1.88 10.02
C ASP A 32 11.23 1.23 9.61
N PRO A 33 12.30 1.33 10.43
CA PRO A 33 13.55 0.66 10.06
C PRO A 33 13.38 -0.85 9.90
N GLU A 34 12.59 -1.46 10.76
CA GLU A 34 12.36 -2.89 10.70
C GLU A 34 11.59 -3.27 9.44
N LEU A 35 10.56 -2.50 9.11
CA LEU A 35 9.78 -2.77 7.91
C LEU A 35 10.63 -2.60 6.66
N ALA A 36 11.44 -1.55 6.60
CA ALA A 36 12.32 -1.30 5.46
C ALA A 36 13.32 -2.46 5.30
N ASP A 37 13.91 -2.92 6.39
CA ASP A 37 14.85 -4.04 6.35
C ASP A 37 14.17 -5.30 5.84
N ARG A 38 13.00 -5.63 6.36
CA ARG A 38 12.28 -6.84 5.97
C ARG A 38 11.87 -6.82 4.52
N ALA A 39 11.45 -5.65 4.03
CA ALA A 39 11.01 -5.51 2.64
C ALA A 39 12.17 -5.30 1.68
N GLY A 40 13.38 -5.10 2.19
CA GLY A 40 14.55 -4.89 1.36
C GLY A 40 14.57 -3.55 0.66
N ILE A 41 14.07 -2.50 1.31
CA ILE A 41 14.00 -1.16 0.72
C ILE A 41 14.72 -0.15 1.60
N ASP A 42 15.01 1.01 1.03
CA ASP A 42 15.60 2.14 1.77
C ASP A 42 14.58 2.77 2.70
N ARG A 43 15.06 3.24 3.84
CA ARG A 43 14.22 4.04 4.72
C ARG A 43 13.67 5.27 4.03
N LYS A 44 14.45 5.88 3.14
CA LYS A 44 13.99 7.06 2.41
C LYS A 44 12.75 6.76 1.60
N THR A 45 12.70 5.57 1.00
CA THR A 45 11.54 5.15 0.25
C THR A 45 10.32 5.06 1.16
N LEU A 46 10.48 4.49 2.33
CA LEU A 46 9.38 4.36 3.27
C LEU A 46 8.92 5.74 3.77
N ILE A 47 9.83 6.66 4.01
CA ILE A 47 9.48 8.02 4.41
C ILE A 47 8.64 8.69 3.34
N ARG A 48 9.01 8.51 2.07
CA ARG A 48 8.22 9.06 0.95
C ARG A 48 6.81 8.50 0.91
N ILE A 49 6.69 7.20 1.13
CA ILE A 49 5.38 6.57 1.16
C ILE A 49 4.54 7.16 2.28
N ARG A 50 5.14 7.41 3.43
CA ARG A 50 4.45 8.03 4.55
C ARG A 50 3.92 9.42 4.23
N LYS A 51 4.55 10.09 3.29
CA LYS A 51 4.12 11.42 2.85
C LYS A 51 3.10 11.37 1.73
N GLY A 52 2.65 10.19 1.36
CA GLY A 52 1.62 10.03 0.33
C GLY A 52 2.15 9.82 -1.08
N LEU A 53 3.47 9.65 -1.23
CA LEU A 53 4.05 9.37 -2.54
C LEU A 53 4.01 7.88 -2.81
N LEU A 54 3.54 7.52 -4.00
CA LEU A 54 3.41 6.10 -4.34
C LEU A 54 4.75 5.51 -4.74
N PRO A 55 5.08 4.33 -4.21
CA PRO A 55 6.26 3.59 -4.68
C PRO A 55 5.90 2.84 -5.95
N ASN A 56 6.89 2.22 -6.58
CA ASN A 56 6.58 1.32 -7.69
C ASN A 56 5.87 0.08 -7.14
N THR A 57 5.25 -0.66 -8.05
CA THR A 57 4.41 -1.80 -7.68
C THR A 57 5.19 -2.88 -6.92
N GLY A 58 6.42 -3.15 -7.34
CA GLY A 58 7.24 -4.17 -6.68
C GLY A 58 7.52 -3.83 -5.23
N ILE A 59 7.86 -2.58 -4.97
CA ILE A 59 8.10 -2.12 -3.60
C ILE A 59 6.83 -2.19 -2.78
N MET A 60 5.71 -1.78 -3.38
CA MET A 60 4.42 -1.82 -2.69
C MET A 60 4.07 -3.24 -2.27
N ILE A 61 4.21 -4.19 -3.17
CA ILE A 61 3.92 -5.59 -2.88
C ILE A 61 4.84 -6.12 -1.78
N ALA A 62 6.13 -5.79 -1.85
CA ALA A 62 7.08 -6.25 -0.85
C ALA A 62 6.70 -5.76 0.55
N ILE A 63 6.34 -4.50 0.67
CA ILE A 63 5.96 -3.93 1.95
C ILE A 63 4.68 -4.58 2.49
N LEU A 64 3.68 -4.71 1.63
CA LEU A 64 2.41 -5.29 2.05
C LEU A 64 2.58 -6.74 2.48
N ASN A 65 3.40 -7.49 1.76
CA ASN A 65 3.66 -8.88 2.14
C ASN A 65 4.28 -8.99 3.53
N GLU A 66 5.18 -8.06 3.88
CA GLU A 66 5.81 -8.10 5.20
C GLU A 66 4.82 -7.82 6.31
N LEU A 67 3.73 -7.15 6.01
CA LEU A 67 2.68 -6.89 6.98
C LEU A 67 1.58 -7.94 6.93
N GLY A 68 1.72 -8.97 6.11
CA GLY A 68 0.72 -10.01 5.94
C GLY A 68 -0.48 -9.58 5.13
N LEU A 69 -0.27 -8.60 4.24
CA LEU A 69 -1.35 -8.06 3.40
C LEU A 69 -1.13 -8.44 1.95
N GLU A 70 -2.20 -8.41 1.20
CA GLU A 70 -2.16 -8.68 -0.24
C GLU A 70 -2.69 -7.48 -1.00
N LEU A 71 -2.06 -7.20 -2.14
CA LEU A 71 -2.59 -6.22 -3.06
C LEU A 71 -3.51 -6.91 -4.04
N THR A 72 -4.78 -6.51 -4.06
CA THR A 72 -5.76 -7.07 -4.98
C THR A 72 -6.29 -5.95 -5.86
N ILE A 73 -6.24 -6.16 -7.16
CA ILE A 73 -6.76 -5.21 -8.12
C ILE A 73 -8.16 -5.65 -8.51
N VAL A 74 -9.12 -4.77 -8.26
CA VAL A 74 -10.52 -5.07 -8.53
C VAL A 74 -11.00 -4.15 -9.64
N LYS A 75 -11.60 -4.72 -10.64
CA LYS A 75 -12.14 -3.96 -11.76
C LYS A 75 -13.37 -3.21 -11.30
N LYS A 76 -13.36 -1.92 -11.56
CA LYS A 76 -14.48 -1.09 -11.20
C LYS A 76 -15.60 -1.26 -12.21
N LYS A 77 -16.81 -1.46 -11.70
CA LYS A 77 -17.92 -1.76 -12.53
C LYS A 77 -18.62 -0.57 -13.12
N SER A 78 -18.78 0.45 -12.40
CA SER A 78 -19.72 1.52 -12.71
C SER A 78 -19.29 2.44 -13.79
N ARG A 79 -18.19 2.26 -14.27
CA ARG A 79 -17.81 3.22 -15.28
C ARG A 79 -18.23 2.85 -16.61
N LYS A 80 -18.73 2.80 -16.69
CA LYS A 80 -18.88 2.60 -17.77
C LYS A 80 -19.14 3.21 -18.70
N ALA A 81 -19.34 3.33 -18.40
CA ALA A 81 -19.63 3.78 -19.06
C ALA A 81 -19.26 4.45 -19.83
N VAL A 82 -18.99 4.66 -19.88
CA VAL A 82 -18.53 5.27 -20.51
C VAL A 82 -18.31 5.15 -21.73
N ARG A 83 -18.43 4.99 -21.76
CA ARG A 83 -18.20 5.04 -22.73
C ARG A 83 -18.20 4.70 -23.72
N ASN A 84 -18.44 4.59 -23.92
CA ASN A 84 -18.39 4.34 -24.83
C ASN A 84 -18.52 4.21 -25.61
N ASP A 85 -18.61 4.33 -25.47
CA ASP A 85 -18.74 4.26 -26.18
C ASP A 85 -18.75 4.21 -26.78
#